data_5f04cf4b1eb509d2100460d5bb04e8f7
#
_entry.id   5f04cf4b1eb509d2100460d5bb04e8f7
#
_cell.length_a   1.000
_cell.length_b   1.000
_cell.length_c   1.000
_cell.angle_alpha   90.00
_cell.angle_beta   90.00
_cell.angle_gamma   90.00
#
_symmetry.space_group_name_H-M   'P 1'
#
loop_
_entity.id
_entity.type
_entity.pdbx_description
1 polymer ?
#
loop_
_entity_poly.entity_id
_entity_poly.type
_entity_poly.pdbx_seq_one_letter_code
_entity_poly.pdbx_strand_id
1 'polypeptide(L)'
;MLAAALLCVPGSLTVAAEPTNADAGRALFLKGSTPACAVCHTMADAGAKGTIGPNLDELKPDAQRVMQAVRNGIGVMPAFDALSDGDVEALANYVAKATGAAQ
;
A
#
# COMPACT_ATOMS: atom_id res chain seq x y z
N MET A 1 5.53 40.68 48.70
CA MET A 1 5.70 39.27 48.39
C MET A 1 5.05 39.01 47.03
N LEU A 2 5.89 38.91 46.02
CA LEU A 2 5.44 38.61 44.67
C LEU A 2 5.49 37.07 44.46
N ALA A 3 4.32 36.43 44.39
CA ALA A 3 4.23 35.04 44.01
C ALA A 3 4.38 34.97 42.46
N ALA A 4 5.50 34.47 42.00
CA ALA A 4 5.67 34.15 40.58
C ALA A 4 4.85 32.90 40.27
N ALA A 5 3.74 33.07 39.57
CA ALA A 5 3.01 31.93 39.00
C ALA A 5 3.80 31.41 37.82
N LEU A 6 4.43 30.24 37.98
CA LEU A 6 4.99 29.48 36.84
C LEU A 6 3.81 28.96 36.04
N LEU A 7 3.53 29.60 34.92
CA LEU A 7 2.64 29.07 33.91
C LEU A 7 3.39 27.92 33.18
N CYS A 8 3.11 26.70 33.63
CA CYS A 8 3.51 25.52 32.88
C CYS A 8 2.61 25.43 31.64
N VAL A 9 3.12 25.83 30.46
CA VAL A 9 2.45 25.62 29.21
C VAL A 9 2.68 24.16 28.83
N PRO A 10 1.63 23.31 28.78
CA PRO A 10 1.82 21.94 28.27
C PRO A 10 2.20 22.04 26.78
N GLY A 11 3.44 21.72 26.46
CA GLY A 11 3.89 21.61 25.08
C GLY A 11 3.10 20.47 24.42
N SER A 12 2.30 20.82 23.42
CA SER A 12 1.64 19.82 22.59
C SER A 12 2.71 19.11 21.76
N LEU A 13 3.04 17.89 22.17
CA LEU A 13 3.85 17.00 21.34
C LEU A 13 2.98 16.51 20.20
N THR A 14 3.10 17.15 19.04
CA THR A 14 2.55 16.63 17.79
C THR A 14 3.43 15.47 17.36
N VAL A 15 2.97 14.25 17.63
CA VAL A 15 3.59 13.07 17.06
C VAL A 15 3.12 12.99 15.60
N ALA A 16 4.07 13.09 14.66
CA ALA A 16 3.77 12.82 13.26
C ALA A 16 3.24 11.38 13.16
N ALA A 17 2.08 11.21 12.51
CA ALA A 17 1.53 9.88 12.29
C ALA A 17 2.54 9.04 11.48
N GLU A 18 2.87 7.83 11.97
CA GLU A 18 3.68 6.89 11.22
C GLU A 18 2.90 6.40 9.99
N PRO A 19 3.61 6.11 8.86
CA PRO A 19 2.96 5.54 7.68
C PRO A 19 2.19 4.27 8.05
N THR A 20 0.95 4.17 7.61
CA THR A 20 0.13 2.98 7.79
C THR A 20 0.56 1.88 6.83
N ASN A 21 0.13 0.63 7.05
CA ASN A 21 0.33 -0.47 6.10
C ASN A 21 -0.32 -0.16 4.74
N ALA A 22 -1.43 0.60 4.73
CA ALA A 22 -2.07 1.04 3.50
C ALA A 22 -1.17 2.00 2.72
N ASP A 23 -0.50 2.94 3.38
CA ASP A 23 0.44 3.86 2.75
C ASP A 23 1.66 3.11 2.17
N ALA A 24 2.19 2.13 2.90
CA ALA A 24 3.29 1.29 2.43
C ALA A 24 2.87 0.46 1.21
N GLY A 25 1.70 -0.15 1.25
CA GLY A 25 1.15 -0.91 0.13
C GLY A 25 0.92 -0.06 -1.10
N ARG A 26 0.39 1.14 -0.93
CA ARG A 26 0.19 2.09 -2.03
C ARG A 26 1.52 2.52 -2.66
N ALA A 27 2.52 2.83 -1.86
CA ALA A 27 3.85 3.18 -2.36
C ALA A 27 4.50 2.03 -3.13
N LEU A 28 4.37 0.80 -2.63
CA LEU A 28 4.84 -0.41 -3.33
C LEU A 28 4.13 -0.60 -4.67
N PHE A 29 2.82 -0.38 -4.72
CA PHE A 29 2.03 -0.50 -5.95
C PHE A 29 2.48 0.50 -7.03
N LEU A 30 2.77 1.73 -6.62
CA LEU A 30 3.11 2.82 -7.54
C LEU A 30 4.58 2.79 -8.00
N LYS A 31 5.52 2.40 -7.13
CA LYS A 31 6.95 2.52 -7.40
C LYS A 31 7.86 1.59 -6.62
N GLY A 32 7.32 0.57 -5.98
CA GLY A 32 8.10 -0.36 -5.16
C GLY A 32 8.70 -1.53 -5.93
N SER A 33 8.38 -1.68 -7.18
CA SER A 33 8.86 -2.79 -8.03
C SER A 33 9.12 -2.32 -9.47
N THR A 34 9.78 -3.17 -10.25
CA THR A 34 10.03 -2.92 -11.67
C THR A 34 9.62 -4.15 -12.48
N PRO A 35 8.62 -4.04 -13.35
CA PRO A 35 7.75 -2.87 -13.57
C PRO A 35 6.84 -2.58 -12.36
N ALA A 36 6.40 -1.35 -12.21
CA ALA A 36 5.43 -1.01 -11.18
C ALA A 36 4.07 -1.62 -11.51
N CYS A 37 3.32 -2.01 -10.48
CA CYS A 37 1.98 -2.59 -10.65
C CYS A 37 1.05 -1.66 -11.44
N ALA A 38 1.16 -0.36 -11.21
CA ALA A 38 0.38 0.68 -11.88
C ALA A 38 0.61 0.77 -13.40
N VAL A 39 1.74 0.26 -13.90
CA VAL A 39 2.03 0.24 -15.35
C VAL A 39 1.07 -0.70 -16.09
N CYS A 40 0.70 -1.79 -15.46
CA CYS A 40 -0.12 -2.83 -16.09
C CYS A 40 -1.57 -2.87 -15.58
N HIS A 41 -1.83 -2.42 -14.36
CA HIS A 41 -3.13 -2.56 -13.73
C HIS A 41 -3.83 -1.23 -13.49
N THR A 42 -5.14 -1.22 -13.72
CA THR A 42 -6.04 -0.17 -13.27
C THR A 42 -6.43 -0.41 -11.80
N MET A 43 -6.29 0.59 -10.98
CA MET A 43 -6.81 0.62 -9.61
C MET A 43 -7.00 2.08 -9.16
N ALA A 44 -8.23 2.48 -8.95
CA ALA A 44 -8.61 3.88 -8.70
C ALA A 44 -7.97 4.47 -7.44
N ASP A 45 -7.88 3.69 -6.37
CA ASP A 45 -7.29 4.15 -5.11
C ASP A 45 -5.83 4.62 -5.26
N ALA A 46 -5.08 3.98 -6.13
CA ALA A 46 -3.71 4.35 -6.45
C ALA A 46 -3.60 5.32 -7.62
N GLY A 47 -4.70 5.74 -8.23
CA GLY A 47 -4.69 6.54 -9.45
C GLY A 47 -4.10 5.81 -10.66
N ALA A 48 -4.05 4.48 -10.61
CA ALA A 48 -3.43 3.65 -11.65
C ALA A 48 -4.41 3.38 -12.78
N LYS A 49 -3.92 3.46 -14.01
CA LYS A 49 -4.73 3.35 -15.24
C LYS A 49 -4.16 2.36 -16.25
N GLY A 50 -3.27 1.48 -15.84
CA GLY A 50 -2.67 0.46 -16.73
C GLY A 50 -3.73 -0.50 -17.27
N THR A 51 -3.60 -0.88 -18.55
CA THR A 51 -4.56 -1.73 -19.25
C THR A 51 -3.96 -3.04 -19.78
N ILE A 52 -2.69 -3.31 -19.46
CA ILE A 52 -2.01 -4.53 -19.91
C ILE A 52 -2.48 -5.74 -19.12
N GLY A 53 -2.62 -5.56 -17.78
CA GLY A 53 -3.17 -6.58 -16.90
C GLY A 53 -4.64 -6.36 -16.58
N PRO A 54 -5.26 -7.25 -15.79
CA PRO A 54 -6.64 -7.08 -15.35
C PRO A 54 -6.85 -5.78 -14.57
N ASN A 55 -8.03 -5.20 -14.74
CA ASN A 55 -8.52 -4.12 -13.89
C ASN A 55 -8.78 -4.68 -12.50
N LEU A 56 -8.01 -4.25 -11.52
CA LEU A 56 -8.09 -4.79 -10.16
C LEU A 56 -9.36 -4.39 -9.42
N ASP A 57 -9.94 -3.23 -9.76
CA ASP A 57 -11.21 -2.80 -9.18
C ASP A 57 -12.37 -3.71 -9.59
N GLU A 58 -12.31 -4.27 -10.79
CA GLU A 58 -13.28 -5.24 -11.30
C GLU A 58 -12.99 -6.66 -10.78
N LEU A 59 -11.72 -7.06 -10.78
CA LEU A 59 -11.29 -8.40 -10.36
C LEU A 59 -11.49 -8.63 -8.87
N LYS A 60 -11.22 -7.64 -8.04
CA LYS A 60 -11.29 -7.69 -6.58
C LYS A 60 -10.57 -8.91 -6.00
N PRO A 61 -9.26 -9.05 -6.25
CA PRO A 61 -8.52 -10.20 -5.75
C PRO A 61 -8.34 -10.12 -4.24
N ASP A 62 -8.50 -11.24 -3.55
CA ASP A 62 -8.15 -11.31 -2.14
C ASP A 62 -6.62 -11.25 -1.96
N ALA A 63 -6.19 -11.03 -0.71
CA ALA A 63 -4.76 -10.88 -0.42
C ALA A 63 -3.95 -12.13 -0.79
N GLN A 64 -4.49 -13.33 -0.56
CA GLN A 64 -3.83 -14.60 -0.90
C GLN A 64 -3.56 -14.70 -2.40
N ARG A 65 -4.55 -14.35 -3.20
CA ARG A 65 -4.42 -14.37 -4.67
C ARG A 65 -3.37 -13.37 -5.15
N VAL A 66 -3.34 -12.17 -4.57
CA VAL A 66 -2.32 -11.17 -4.90
C VAL A 66 -0.93 -11.68 -4.53
N MET A 67 -0.75 -12.23 -3.33
CA MET A 67 0.54 -12.77 -2.90
C MET A 67 1.05 -13.86 -3.82
N GLN A 68 0.20 -14.78 -4.23
CA GLN A 68 0.57 -15.86 -5.16
C GLN A 68 0.99 -15.32 -6.53
N ALA A 69 0.24 -14.36 -7.08
CA ALA A 69 0.57 -13.75 -8.36
C ALA A 69 1.89 -12.99 -8.32
N VAL A 70 2.14 -12.24 -7.24
CA VAL A 70 3.37 -11.46 -7.07
C VAL A 70 4.60 -12.37 -6.89
N ARG A 71 4.46 -13.45 -6.12
CA ARG A 71 5.58 -14.37 -5.85
C ARG A 71 5.90 -15.28 -7.03
N ASN A 72 4.89 -15.75 -7.73
CA ASN A 72 5.05 -16.78 -8.76
C ASN A 72 5.01 -16.21 -10.18
N GLY A 73 4.45 -15.02 -10.35
CA GLY A 73 4.08 -14.51 -11.67
C GLY A 73 2.88 -15.26 -12.25
N ILE A 74 2.29 -14.70 -13.28
CA ILE A 74 1.19 -15.34 -14.02
C ILE A 74 1.14 -14.76 -15.43
N GLY A 75 1.23 -15.62 -16.45
CA GLY A 75 1.27 -15.15 -17.84
C GLY A 75 2.41 -14.16 -18.08
N VAL A 76 2.09 -12.98 -18.58
CA VAL A 76 3.09 -11.91 -18.83
C VAL A 76 3.49 -11.16 -17.57
N MET A 77 2.74 -11.31 -16.48
CA MET A 77 3.08 -10.73 -15.19
C MET A 77 4.31 -11.45 -14.60
N PRO A 78 5.43 -10.76 -14.38
CA PRO A 78 6.61 -11.41 -13.85
C PRO A 78 6.47 -11.74 -12.35
N ALA A 79 7.29 -12.65 -11.85
CA ALA A 79 7.50 -12.84 -10.43
C ALA A 79 8.36 -11.70 -9.87
N PHE A 80 8.03 -11.21 -8.69
CA PHE A 80 8.74 -10.08 -8.06
C PHE A 80 9.62 -10.59 -6.92
N ASP A 81 10.72 -11.25 -7.25
CA ASP A 81 11.63 -11.87 -6.27
C ASP A 81 12.36 -10.86 -5.38
N ALA A 82 12.46 -9.60 -5.80
CA ALA A 82 13.14 -8.55 -5.04
C ALA A 82 12.30 -8.02 -3.87
N LEU A 83 11.00 -8.27 -3.84
CA LEU A 83 10.12 -7.86 -2.74
C LEU A 83 10.29 -8.80 -1.55
N SER A 84 10.45 -8.23 -0.35
CA SER A 84 10.45 -9.01 0.89
C SER A 84 9.06 -9.61 1.17
N ASP A 85 8.99 -10.61 2.04
CA ASP A 85 7.71 -11.18 2.46
C ASP A 85 6.79 -10.12 3.10
N GLY A 86 7.37 -9.21 3.89
CA GLY A 86 6.62 -8.10 4.47
C GLY A 86 6.07 -7.14 3.43
N ASP A 87 6.85 -6.84 2.38
CA ASP A 87 6.39 -5.99 1.27
C ASP A 87 5.26 -6.66 0.49
N VAL A 88 5.40 -7.94 0.20
CA VAL A 88 4.36 -8.71 -0.51
C VAL A 88 3.06 -8.72 0.30
N GLU A 89 3.15 -8.93 1.60
CA GLU A 89 1.98 -8.91 2.49
C GLU A 89 1.32 -7.52 2.53
N ALA A 90 2.11 -6.46 2.69
CA ALA A 90 1.60 -5.08 2.71
C ALA A 90 0.93 -4.71 1.39
N LEU A 91 1.55 -5.08 0.27
CA LEU A 91 1.00 -4.85 -1.06
C LEU A 91 -0.31 -5.61 -1.26
N ALA A 92 -0.35 -6.88 -0.90
CA ALA A 92 -1.53 -7.73 -1.06
C ALA A 92 -2.72 -7.25 -0.22
N ASN A 93 -2.47 -6.88 1.03
CA ASN A 93 -3.50 -6.34 1.91
C ASN A 93 -4.03 -5.00 1.39
N TYR A 94 -3.15 -4.16 0.87
CA TYR A 94 -3.53 -2.90 0.26
C TYR A 94 -4.45 -3.11 -0.94
N VAL A 95 -4.06 -3.97 -1.88
CA VAL A 95 -4.87 -4.24 -3.09
C VAL A 95 -6.24 -4.83 -2.71
N ALA A 96 -6.27 -5.80 -1.82
CA ALA A 96 -7.52 -6.43 -1.38
C ALA A 96 -8.47 -5.40 -0.74
N LYS A 97 -7.94 -4.54 0.10
CA LYS A 97 -8.73 -3.50 0.77
C LYS A 97 -9.16 -2.39 -0.18
N ALA A 98 -8.26 -1.90 -1.01
CA ALA A 98 -8.51 -0.80 -1.96
C ALA A 98 -9.56 -1.17 -3.02
N THR A 99 -9.64 -2.44 -3.40
CA THR A 99 -10.59 -2.95 -4.40
C THR A 99 -11.91 -3.45 -3.79
N GLY A 100 -11.99 -3.53 -2.48
CA GLY A 100 -13.20 -4.01 -1.78
C GLY A 100 -13.27 -5.53 -1.62
N ALA A 101 -12.22 -6.28 -1.92
CA ALA A 101 -12.16 -7.73 -1.66
C ALA A 101 -12.08 -8.03 -0.16
N ALA A 102 -11.43 -7.14 0.61
CA ALA A 102 -11.40 -7.18 2.07
C ALA A 102 -11.99 -5.89 2.65
N GLN A 103 -12.54 -5.99 3.86
CA GLN A 103 -13.11 -4.85 4.58
C GLN A 103 -12.13 -4.22 5.57
#